data_fb53dcf293082f6457180aa09a7a4fd0
#
_entry.id   fb53dcf293082f6457180aa09a7a4fd0
#
_cell.length_a   1.000
_cell.length_b   1.000
_cell.length_c   1.000
_cell.angle_alpha   90.00
_cell.angle_beta   90.00
_cell.angle_gamma   90.00
#
_symmetry.space_group_name_H-M   'P 1'
#
loop_
_entity.id
_entity.type
_entity.pdbx_description
1 polymer ?
#
loop_
_entity_poly.entity_id
_entity_poly.type
_entity_poly.pdbx_seq_one_letter_code
_entity_poly.pdbx_strand_id
1 'polypeptide(L)'
;SWEIESGTYQIMIGENAQQMVLEGALDVKGTVENGGYKKEELPEYFSGKIKDISDEKFRILYGREIPDGSWSGEIRMNDAVCQLYYGKGILGKLLCAILKLLLKISDWKGKPNLNVLFNYNMPIRGYAKMTGGIVTMKMAEALTEMANGHRIKGTAHLIKAAINRG
;
A
#
# COMPACT_ATOMS: atom_id res chain seq x y z
N SER A 1 18.17 -7.14 1.88
CA SER A 1 19.01 -7.60 3.02
C SER A 1 18.49 -6.98 4.31
N TRP A 2 18.73 -7.66 5.42
CA TRP A 2 18.49 -7.09 6.75
C TRP A 2 19.61 -6.11 7.05
N GLU A 3 19.25 -4.92 7.55
CA GLU A 3 20.19 -3.89 7.96
C GLU A 3 20.05 -3.72 9.48
N ILE A 4 21.17 -3.67 10.16
CA ILE A 4 21.26 -3.44 11.61
C ILE A 4 21.96 -2.12 11.81
N GLU A 5 21.32 -1.20 12.47
CA GLU A 5 21.91 0.11 12.81
C GLU A 5 22.92 -0.06 13.94
N SER A 6 24.03 0.67 13.85
CA SER A 6 24.98 0.77 14.96
C SER A 6 24.46 1.73 16.02
N GLY A 7 24.64 1.40 17.28
CA GLY A 7 24.27 2.30 18.38
C GLY A 7 24.03 1.57 19.70
N THR A 8 23.72 2.35 20.72
CA THR A 8 23.34 1.84 22.05
C THR A 8 21.84 1.62 22.09
N TYR A 9 21.43 0.36 22.23
CA TYR A 9 20.03 -0.03 22.38
C TYR A 9 19.67 -0.11 23.86
N GLN A 10 18.64 0.61 24.27
CA GLN A 10 18.07 0.48 25.61
C GLN A 10 17.04 -0.64 25.61
N ILE A 11 17.26 -1.61 26.48
CA ILE A 11 16.33 -2.73 26.72
C ILE A 11 15.61 -2.44 28.02
N MET A 12 14.30 -2.34 27.94
CA MET A 12 13.45 -2.02 29.09
C MET A 12 12.40 -3.11 29.28
N ILE A 13 12.25 -3.58 30.50
CA ILE A 13 11.21 -4.54 30.89
C ILE A 13 10.37 -3.88 31.96
N GLY A 14 9.06 -3.80 31.74
CA GLY A 14 8.14 -3.15 32.67
C GLY A 14 6.75 -3.74 32.64
N GLU A 15 5.93 -3.36 33.60
CA GLU A 15 4.53 -3.72 33.66
C GLU A 15 3.71 -3.06 32.53
N ASN A 16 4.11 -1.86 32.15
CA ASN A 16 3.56 -1.09 31.04
C ASN A 16 4.57 -0.06 30.55
N ALA A 17 4.28 0.71 29.52
CA ALA A 17 5.18 1.68 28.92
C ALA A 17 5.63 2.84 29.84
N GLN A 18 5.02 3.01 31.00
CA GLN A 18 5.36 4.05 31.98
C GLN A 18 6.03 3.50 33.24
N GLN A 19 5.92 2.20 33.48
CA GLN A 19 6.45 1.53 34.68
C GLN A 19 7.50 0.51 34.27
N MET A 20 8.74 1.00 34.08
CA MET A 20 9.89 0.15 33.81
C MET A 20 10.46 -0.38 35.13
N VAL A 21 10.71 -1.66 35.18
CA VAL A 21 11.21 -2.38 36.37
C VAL A 21 12.68 -2.72 36.20
N LEU A 22 13.10 -3.05 35.00
CA LEU A 22 14.48 -3.38 34.67
C LEU A 22 14.90 -2.62 33.41
N GLU A 23 16.11 -2.14 33.43
CA GLU A 23 16.73 -1.44 32.31
C GLU A 23 18.13 -1.98 32.07
N GLY A 24 18.51 -2.06 30.81
CA GLY A 24 19.86 -2.44 30.39
C GLY A 24 20.21 -1.75 29.08
N ALA A 25 21.49 -1.63 28.82
CA ALA A 25 21.99 -1.09 27.57
C ALA A 25 22.83 -2.14 26.84
N LEU A 26 22.70 -2.18 25.50
CA LEU A 26 23.48 -3.04 24.62
C LEU A 26 24.07 -2.20 23.50
N ASP A 27 25.38 -2.16 23.40
CA ASP A 27 26.06 -1.54 22.28
C ASP A 27 26.12 -2.53 21.10
N VAL A 28 25.51 -2.16 20.01
CA VAL A 28 25.44 -2.97 18.79
C VAL A 28 26.32 -2.35 17.71
N LYS A 29 27.24 -3.15 17.18
CA LYS A 29 27.95 -2.81 15.95
C LYS A 29 27.12 -3.33 14.78
N GLY A 30 26.42 -2.43 14.11
CA GLY A 30 25.53 -2.77 13.01
C GLY A 30 26.25 -3.04 11.70
N THR A 31 25.46 -3.34 10.68
CA THR A 31 25.92 -3.53 9.29
C THR A 31 25.93 -2.23 8.49
N VAL A 32 25.24 -1.20 9.00
CA VAL A 32 25.21 0.16 8.45
C VAL A 32 25.61 1.15 9.54
N GLU A 33 26.45 2.09 9.20
CA GLU A 33 26.64 3.28 10.04
C GLU A 33 25.36 4.11 9.95
N ASN A 34 24.92 4.70 11.08
CA ASN A 34 23.70 5.50 11.15
C ASN A 34 23.64 6.51 9.99
N GLY A 35 23.05 6.07 8.90
CA GLY A 35 22.84 6.83 7.68
C GLY A 35 21.62 7.75 7.76
N GLY A 36 21.26 8.18 8.97
CA GLY A 36 20.22 9.18 9.15
C GLY A 36 20.66 10.48 8.43
N TYR A 37 19.70 11.12 7.79
CA TYR A 37 19.93 12.44 7.22
C TYR A 37 20.37 13.41 8.32
N LYS A 38 21.31 14.30 7.97
CA LYS A 38 21.87 15.26 8.91
C LYS A 38 20.89 16.43 9.11
N LYS A 39 20.81 16.91 10.34
CA LYS A 39 19.96 18.05 10.70
C LYS A 39 20.29 19.30 9.89
N GLU A 40 21.56 19.50 9.58
CA GLU A 40 22.06 20.62 8.79
C GLU A 40 21.58 20.57 7.33
N GLU A 41 21.40 19.36 6.79
CA GLU A 41 20.96 19.15 5.41
C GLU A 41 19.43 19.23 5.27
N LEU A 42 18.70 18.73 6.28
CA LEU A 42 17.25 18.61 6.27
C LEU A 42 16.61 19.11 7.57
N PRO A 43 16.83 20.39 7.95
CA PRO A 43 16.35 20.94 9.23
C PRO A 43 14.82 20.93 9.35
N GLU A 44 14.10 20.95 8.23
CA GLU A 44 12.63 20.92 8.18
C GLU A 44 12.06 19.65 8.83
N TYR A 45 12.71 18.51 8.60
CA TYR A 45 12.27 17.23 9.17
C TYR A 45 12.47 17.14 10.67
N PHE A 46 13.44 17.88 11.22
CA PHE A 46 13.68 17.94 12.67
C PHE A 46 12.82 19.00 13.38
N SER A 47 12.31 19.96 12.63
CA SER A 47 11.49 21.05 13.21
C SER A 47 10.04 20.64 13.47
N GLY A 48 9.58 19.52 12.93
CA GLY A 48 8.18 19.10 12.92
C GLY A 48 7.27 19.94 11.99
N LYS A 49 7.81 20.96 11.32
CA LYS A 49 7.09 21.80 10.37
C LYS A 49 7.16 21.21 8.96
N ILE A 50 6.54 20.06 8.77
CA ILE A 50 6.67 19.25 7.56
C ILE A 50 5.68 19.61 6.44
N LYS A 51 4.83 20.63 6.61
CA LYS A 51 3.78 20.97 5.62
C LYS A 51 4.34 21.57 4.34
N ASP A 52 5.50 22.20 4.41
CA ASP A 52 6.09 23.00 3.33
C ASP A 52 7.45 22.44 2.89
N ILE A 53 7.59 21.12 2.89
CA ILE A 53 8.80 20.46 2.42
C ILE A 53 8.82 20.49 0.88
N SER A 54 9.88 21.09 0.29
CA SER A 54 10.04 21.10 -1.15
C SER A 54 10.40 19.71 -1.72
N ASP A 55 10.11 19.50 -3.00
CA ASP A 55 10.48 18.27 -3.71
C ASP A 55 11.99 18.02 -3.69
N GLU A 56 12.82 19.10 -3.71
CA GLU A 56 14.27 18.97 -3.62
C GLU A 56 14.69 18.42 -2.25
N LYS A 57 14.12 18.91 -1.15
CA LYS A 57 14.38 18.40 0.19
C LYS A 57 13.90 16.95 0.35
N PHE A 58 12.72 16.64 -0.21
CA PHE A 58 12.24 15.27 -0.21
C PHE A 58 13.12 14.35 -1.05
N ARG A 59 13.65 14.81 -2.18
CA ARG A 59 14.56 14.04 -3.03
C ARG A 59 15.86 13.69 -2.31
N ILE A 60 16.42 14.63 -1.52
CA ILE A 60 17.62 14.37 -0.69
C ILE A 60 17.33 13.23 0.29
N LEU A 61 16.21 13.29 1.03
CA LEU A 61 15.79 12.23 1.95
C LEU A 61 15.51 10.90 1.24
N TYR A 62 14.85 10.96 0.09
CA TYR A 62 14.45 9.78 -0.68
C TYR A 62 15.63 9.08 -1.38
N GLY A 63 16.73 9.81 -1.60
CA GLY A 63 17.96 9.29 -2.22
C GLY A 63 17.84 8.92 -3.70
N ARG A 64 16.74 9.30 -4.36
CA ARG A 64 16.48 9.03 -5.79
C ARG A 64 15.47 10.03 -6.34
N GLU A 65 15.28 10.01 -7.68
CA GLU A 65 14.27 10.86 -8.31
C GLU A 65 12.85 10.53 -7.83
N ILE A 66 12.06 11.58 -7.59
CA ILE A 66 10.65 11.45 -7.22
C ILE A 66 9.90 10.95 -8.46
N PRO A 67 9.12 9.85 -8.35
CA PRO A 67 8.29 9.42 -9.45
C PRO A 67 7.33 10.54 -9.88
N ASP A 68 7.18 10.76 -11.17
CA ASP A 68 6.33 11.82 -11.75
C ASP A 68 4.82 11.60 -11.52
N GLY A 69 4.44 10.49 -10.86
CA GLY A 69 3.05 10.13 -10.59
C GLY A 69 2.26 9.75 -11.84
N SER A 70 2.93 9.69 -13.01
CA SER A 70 2.27 9.29 -14.23
C SER A 70 1.79 7.83 -14.16
N TRP A 71 0.65 7.58 -14.81
CA TRP A 71 0.08 6.24 -14.88
C TRP A 71 0.93 5.35 -15.80
N SER A 72 1.41 4.22 -15.31
CA SER A 72 2.25 3.28 -16.08
C SER A 72 1.52 2.57 -17.23
N GLY A 73 0.21 2.79 -17.38
CA GLY A 73 -0.60 2.11 -18.39
C GLY A 73 -1.03 0.68 -18.01
N GLU A 74 -0.55 0.15 -16.91
CA GLU A 74 -0.84 -1.21 -16.44
C GLU A 74 -1.40 -1.22 -15.01
N ILE A 75 -2.45 -2.02 -14.83
CA ILE A 75 -3.01 -2.34 -13.51
C ILE A 75 -2.12 -3.35 -12.81
N ARG A 76 -1.79 -3.09 -11.54
CA ARG A 76 -1.00 -3.97 -10.70
C ARG A 76 -1.81 -4.42 -9.48
N MET A 77 -1.35 -5.47 -8.82
CA MET A 77 -2.03 -6.03 -7.65
C MET A 77 -2.19 -5.06 -6.46
N ASN A 78 -1.31 -4.07 -6.38
CA ASN A 78 -1.35 -3.04 -5.34
C ASN A 78 -2.24 -1.85 -5.70
N ASP A 79 -2.71 -1.77 -6.94
CA ASP A 79 -3.57 -0.68 -7.37
C ASP A 79 -4.97 -0.87 -6.79
N ALA A 80 -5.61 0.26 -6.47
CA ALA A 80 -6.96 0.25 -5.93
C ALA A 80 -7.98 -0.15 -7.01
N VAL A 81 -9.10 -0.73 -6.58
CA VAL A 81 -10.19 -1.11 -7.50
C VAL A 81 -10.67 0.06 -8.34
N CYS A 82 -10.70 1.28 -7.80
CA CYS A 82 -11.06 2.48 -8.57
C CYS A 82 -10.13 2.73 -9.77
N GLN A 83 -8.88 2.27 -9.72
CA GLN A 83 -7.92 2.43 -10.80
C GLN A 83 -8.18 1.46 -11.97
N LEU A 84 -9.01 0.41 -11.79
CA LEU A 84 -9.48 -0.44 -12.88
C LEU A 84 -10.19 0.35 -14.00
N TYR A 85 -10.67 1.55 -13.69
CA TYR A 85 -11.23 2.46 -14.68
C TYR A 85 -10.23 2.81 -15.80
N TYR A 86 -8.96 2.92 -15.47
CA TYR A 86 -7.87 3.25 -16.40
C TYR A 86 -7.35 2.02 -17.16
N GLY A 87 -7.70 0.82 -16.71
CA GLY A 87 -7.31 -0.42 -17.38
C GLY A 87 -7.96 -0.58 -18.77
N LYS A 88 -7.44 -1.53 -19.55
CA LYS A 88 -7.95 -1.87 -20.88
C LYS A 88 -9.21 -2.76 -20.83
N GLY A 89 -9.49 -3.37 -19.67
CA GLY A 89 -10.60 -4.29 -19.46
C GLY A 89 -11.95 -3.58 -19.25
N ILE A 90 -12.97 -3.94 -20.04
CA ILE A 90 -14.32 -3.36 -19.92
C ILE A 90 -14.97 -3.72 -18.58
N LEU A 91 -14.77 -4.94 -18.08
CA LEU A 91 -15.35 -5.39 -16.81
C LEU A 91 -14.86 -4.56 -15.62
N GLY A 92 -13.57 -4.20 -15.59
CA GLY A 92 -13.02 -3.33 -14.55
C GLY A 92 -13.65 -1.93 -14.57
N LYS A 93 -13.85 -1.38 -15.77
CA LYS A 93 -14.52 -0.08 -15.95
C LYS A 93 -15.97 -0.12 -15.49
N LEU A 94 -16.68 -1.18 -15.81
CA LEU A 94 -18.07 -1.38 -15.39
C LEU A 94 -18.17 -1.50 -13.86
N LEU A 95 -17.32 -2.30 -13.24
CA LEU A 95 -17.25 -2.41 -11.78
C LEU A 95 -17.02 -1.06 -11.11
N CYS A 96 -16.04 -0.29 -11.60
CA CYS A 96 -15.78 1.05 -11.09
C CYS A 96 -16.99 1.98 -11.25
N ALA A 97 -17.67 1.93 -12.39
CA ALA A 97 -18.86 2.75 -12.65
C ALA A 97 -20.00 2.40 -11.68
N ILE A 98 -20.25 1.11 -11.42
CA ILE A 98 -21.27 0.63 -10.48
C ILE A 98 -20.92 1.13 -9.06
N LEU A 99 -19.69 0.90 -8.60
CA LEU A 99 -19.27 1.33 -7.26
C LEU A 99 -19.38 2.86 -7.10
N LYS A 100 -18.94 3.62 -8.11
CA LYS A 100 -19.04 5.08 -8.13
C LYS A 100 -20.49 5.55 -8.11
N LEU A 101 -21.38 4.87 -8.80
CA LEU A 101 -22.83 5.16 -8.78
C LEU A 101 -23.41 4.91 -7.38
N LEU A 102 -23.09 3.77 -6.76
CA LEU A 102 -23.51 3.44 -5.40
C LEU A 102 -23.03 4.46 -4.37
N LEU A 103 -21.78 4.94 -4.50
CA LEU A 103 -21.25 6.01 -3.66
C LEU A 103 -22.07 7.30 -3.84
N LYS A 104 -22.29 7.73 -5.08
CA LYS A 104 -23.10 8.93 -5.35
C LYS A 104 -24.52 8.85 -4.79
N ILE A 105 -25.17 7.69 -4.91
CA ILE A 105 -26.51 7.48 -4.35
C ILE A 105 -26.48 7.54 -2.83
N SER A 106 -25.45 6.97 -2.19
CA SER A 106 -25.33 7.01 -0.73
C SER A 106 -25.07 8.43 -0.21
N ASP A 107 -24.25 9.20 -0.92
CA ASP A 107 -23.96 10.60 -0.59
C ASP A 107 -25.21 11.47 -0.75
N TRP A 108 -25.96 11.29 -1.84
CA TRP A 108 -27.21 11.99 -2.06
C TRP A 108 -28.25 11.72 -0.97
N LYS A 109 -28.27 10.50 -0.42
CA LYS A 109 -29.13 10.12 0.71
C LYS A 109 -28.63 10.63 2.06
N GLY A 110 -27.51 11.37 2.12
CA GLY A 110 -26.89 11.82 3.36
C GLY A 110 -26.37 10.70 4.27
N LYS A 111 -26.21 9.49 3.73
CA LYS A 111 -25.74 8.30 4.46
C LYS A 111 -24.61 7.63 3.67
N PRO A 112 -23.36 8.16 3.75
CA PRO A 112 -22.22 7.59 3.05
C PRO A 112 -22.04 6.10 3.35
N ASN A 113 -21.91 5.27 2.32
CA ASN A 113 -21.70 3.85 2.47
C ASN A 113 -20.20 3.54 2.57
N LEU A 114 -19.71 3.43 3.80
CA LEU A 114 -18.29 3.19 4.08
C LEU A 114 -17.80 1.86 3.53
N ASN A 115 -18.65 0.83 3.48
CA ASN A 115 -18.27 -0.48 2.90
C ASN A 115 -18.02 -0.37 1.39
N VAL A 116 -18.87 0.37 0.67
CA VAL A 116 -18.66 0.61 -0.76
C VAL A 116 -17.42 1.47 -0.98
N LEU A 117 -17.21 2.51 -0.18
CA LEU A 117 -16.03 3.37 -0.24
C LEU A 117 -14.75 2.57 0.03
N PHE A 118 -14.77 1.70 1.05
CA PHE A 118 -13.67 0.80 1.36
C PHE A 118 -13.33 -0.11 0.17
N ASN A 119 -14.34 -0.79 -0.41
CA ASN A 119 -14.14 -1.67 -1.55
C ASN A 119 -13.65 -0.90 -2.79
N TYR A 120 -14.13 0.32 -3.00
CA TYR A 120 -13.70 1.16 -4.11
C TYR A 120 -12.21 1.55 -4.05
N ASN A 121 -11.71 1.77 -2.84
CA ASN A 121 -10.32 2.18 -2.59
C ASN A 121 -9.39 1.03 -2.19
N MET A 122 -9.91 -0.17 -2.00
CA MET A 122 -9.11 -1.32 -1.59
C MET A 122 -8.17 -1.80 -2.72
N PRO A 123 -6.91 -2.13 -2.42
CA PRO A 123 -6.03 -2.78 -3.38
C PRO A 123 -6.59 -4.12 -3.86
N ILE A 124 -6.39 -4.45 -5.14
CA ILE A 124 -6.90 -5.70 -5.73
C ILE A 124 -6.48 -6.92 -4.92
N ARG A 125 -5.22 -6.98 -4.46
CA ARG A 125 -4.73 -8.07 -3.58
C ARG A 125 -5.46 -8.16 -2.25
N GLY A 126 -6.10 -7.08 -1.80
CA GLY A 126 -6.85 -7.04 -0.55
C GLY A 126 -8.02 -8.01 -0.55
N TYR A 127 -8.67 -8.20 -1.70
CA TYR A 127 -9.75 -9.17 -1.84
C TYR A 127 -9.31 -10.60 -1.51
N ALA A 128 -8.08 -10.99 -1.88
CA ALA A 128 -7.55 -12.30 -1.55
C ALA A 128 -7.36 -12.53 -0.05
N LYS A 129 -7.18 -11.45 0.73
CA LYS A 129 -7.02 -11.54 2.19
C LYS A 129 -8.32 -11.39 2.95
N MET A 130 -9.26 -10.58 2.42
CA MET A 130 -10.45 -10.14 3.17
C MET A 130 -11.71 -10.93 2.85
N THR A 131 -11.69 -11.80 1.83
CA THR A 131 -12.87 -12.60 1.45
C THR A 131 -12.92 -13.98 2.09
N GLY A 132 -12.05 -14.25 3.09
CA GLY A 132 -12.04 -15.57 3.77
C GLY A 132 -11.78 -16.75 2.83
N GLY A 133 -10.95 -16.56 1.79
CA GLY A 133 -10.62 -17.60 0.81
C GLY A 133 -11.55 -17.68 -0.40
N ILE A 134 -12.61 -16.87 -0.47
CA ILE A 134 -13.50 -16.82 -1.65
C ILE A 134 -12.71 -16.38 -2.89
N VAL A 135 -11.89 -15.35 -2.76
CA VAL A 135 -10.96 -14.91 -3.78
C VAL A 135 -9.56 -15.31 -3.37
N THR A 136 -8.88 -16.11 -4.15
CA THR A 136 -7.48 -16.48 -3.92
C THR A 136 -6.54 -15.43 -4.54
N MET A 137 -5.27 -15.42 -4.13
CA MET A 137 -4.28 -14.53 -4.74
C MET A 137 -4.15 -14.78 -6.24
N LYS A 138 -4.14 -16.04 -6.67
CA LYS A 138 -4.12 -16.42 -8.10
C LYS A 138 -5.34 -15.93 -8.88
N MET A 139 -6.52 -15.89 -8.24
CA MET A 139 -7.71 -15.29 -8.85
C MET A 139 -7.57 -13.78 -9.00
N ALA A 140 -7.02 -13.09 -8.00
CA ALA A 140 -6.77 -11.66 -8.05
C ALA A 140 -5.73 -11.30 -9.14
N GLU A 141 -4.69 -12.10 -9.31
CA GLU A 141 -3.71 -11.98 -10.40
C GLU A 141 -4.39 -12.15 -11.76
N ALA A 142 -5.22 -13.17 -11.92
CA ALA A 142 -5.97 -13.40 -13.16
C ALA A 142 -6.94 -12.23 -13.50
N LEU A 143 -7.61 -11.67 -12.50
CA LEU A 143 -8.43 -10.47 -12.67
C LEU A 143 -7.61 -9.26 -13.09
N THR A 144 -6.40 -9.12 -12.56
CA THR A 144 -5.45 -8.06 -12.95
C THR A 144 -5.00 -8.21 -14.41
N GLU A 145 -4.70 -9.45 -14.86
CA GLU A 145 -4.39 -9.73 -16.26
C GLU A 145 -5.59 -9.35 -17.18
N MET A 146 -6.81 -9.69 -16.79
CA MET A 146 -8.01 -9.31 -17.53
C MET A 146 -8.20 -7.80 -17.60
N ALA A 147 -7.93 -7.09 -16.51
CA ALA A 147 -7.99 -5.64 -16.44
C ALA A 147 -6.97 -4.97 -17.40
N ASN A 148 -5.83 -5.59 -17.62
CA ASN A 148 -4.80 -5.16 -18.56
C ASN A 148 -5.09 -5.53 -20.03
N GLY A 149 -6.24 -6.19 -20.30
CA GLY A 149 -6.67 -6.54 -21.65
C GLY A 149 -6.34 -7.96 -22.07
N HIS A 150 -5.64 -8.76 -21.26
CA HIS A 150 -5.33 -10.16 -21.51
C HIS A 150 -6.54 -11.07 -21.19
N ARG A 151 -7.65 -10.86 -21.89
CA ARG A 151 -8.95 -11.46 -21.55
C ARG A 151 -8.92 -12.99 -21.59
N ILE A 152 -8.44 -13.59 -22.68
CA ILE A 152 -8.43 -15.06 -22.88
C ILE A 152 -7.51 -15.71 -21.83
N LYS A 153 -6.29 -15.21 -21.70
CA LYS A 153 -5.30 -15.71 -20.74
C LYS A 153 -5.79 -15.55 -19.29
N GLY A 154 -6.25 -14.36 -18.94
CA GLY A 154 -6.77 -14.09 -17.59
C GLY A 154 -8.01 -14.95 -17.26
N THR A 155 -8.94 -15.16 -18.21
CA THR A 155 -10.09 -16.05 -17.99
C THR A 155 -9.65 -17.50 -17.76
N ALA A 156 -8.71 -18.01 -18.55
CA ALA A 156 -8.18 -19.36 -18.37
C ALA A 156 -7.49 -19.52 -17.00
N HIS A 157 -6.70 -18.52 -16.57
CA HIS A 157 -6.07 -18.51 -15.26
C HIS A 157 -7.09 -18.41 -14.13
N LEU A 158 -8.15 -17.62 -14.29
CA LEU A 158 -9.22 -17.48 -13.30
C LEU A 158 -9.95 -18.81 -13.09
N ILE A 159 -10.34 -19.50 -14.18
CA ILE A 159 -10.98 -20.81 -14.12
C ILE A 159 -10.07 -21.83 -13.43
N LYS A 160 -8.79 -21.89 -13.85
CA LYS A 160 -7.81 -22.78 -13.22
C LYS A 160 -7.63 -22.48 -11.72
N ALA A 161 -7.58 -21.22 -11.34
CA ALA A 161 -7.47 -20.82 -9.94
C ALA A 161 -8.73 -21.10 -9.13
N ALA A 162 -9.92 -21.05 -9.76
CA ALA A 162 -11.18 -21.38 -9.12
C ALA A 162 -11.34 -22.90 -8.89
N ILE A 163 -10.88 -23.73 -9.83
CA ILE A 163 -10.90 -25.20 -9.71
C ILE A 163 -9.91 -25.68 -8.65
N ASN A 164 -8.72 -25.09 -8.62
CA ASN A 164 -7.62 -25.47 -7.71
C ASN A 164 -7.68 -24.70 -6.38
N ARG A 165 -8.86 -24.50 -5.83
CA ARG A 165 -9.08 -23.83 -4.52
C ARG A 165 -8.62 -24.65 -3.30
N GLY A 166 -8.14 -25.86 -3.50
CA GLY A 166 -7.62 -26.72 -2.45
C GLY A 166 -6.17 -26.42 -2.08
#